data_449731c85d6451d3bce7abfeb596aae1
#
_entry.id   449731c85d6451d3bce7abfeb596aae1
#
_cell.length_a   1.000
_cell.length_b   1.000
_cell.length_c   1.000
_cell.angle_alpha   90.00
_cell.angle_beta   90.00
_cell.angle_gamma   90.00
#
_symmetry.space_group_name_H-M   'P 1'
#
loop_
_entity.id
_entity.type
_entity.pdbx_description
1 polymer ?
#
loop_
_entity_poly.entity_id
_entity_poly.type
_entity_poly.pdbx_seq_one_letter_code
_entity_poly.pdbx_strand_id
1 'polypeptide(L)'
;MKKYTLLSLLAITLVLFSCSKKDIAQPLEETQNEDLSGYLEIASINLGGLGAAEITAFDPSTNRLFAVNNGAENKIDVIDISNPSSISVIKSISMLPYGGYVNSVAVSNGKLAAAIESTNKQAPGKVVVFNTSNYEVLKTITVGALPDMVTFSPDGNYILTANEGE
;
A
#
# COMPACT_ATOMS: atom_id res chain seq x y z
N MET A 1 47.03 -14.90 -74.67
CA MET A 1 46.81 -15.42 -73.33
C MET A 1 46.04 -14.34 -72.53
N LYS A 2 44.73 -14.48 -72.34
CA LYS A 2 43.88 -13.51 -71.66
C LYS A 2 43.67 -13.97 -70.25
N LYS A 3 44.08 -13.17 -69.24
CA LYS A 3 43.85 -13.39 -67.85
C LYS A 3 42.46 -12.81 -67.46
N TYR A 4 41.56 -13.65 -67.00
CA TYR A 4 40.25 -13.22 -66.41
C TYR A 4 40.43 -13.04 -64.94
N THR A 5 40.35 -11.83 -64.47
CA THR A 5 40.23 -11.49 -63.03
C THR A 5 38.78 -11.67 -62.56
N LEU A 6 38.59 -12.61 -61.69
CA LEU A 6 37.31 -12.89 -61.11
C LEU A 6 37.06 -11.90 -59.93
N LEU A 7 36.11 -10.97 -60.11
CA LEU A 7 35.70 -10.02 -59.08
C LEU A 7 34.63 -10.68 -58.24
N SER A 8 34.99 -11.11 -57.05
CA SER A 8 34.04 -11.65 -56.06
C SER A 8 33.28 -10.52 -55.41
N LEU A 9 32.03 -10.41 -55.78
CA LEU A 9 31.07 -9.47 -55.12
C LEU A 9 30.65 -10.06 -53.78
N LEU A 10 31.16 -9.53 -52.67
CA LEU A 10 30.74 -9.88 -51.31
C LEU A 10 29.46 -9.11 -50.98
N ALA A 11 28.32 -9.75 -51.10
CA ALA A 11 27.05 -9.19 -50.68
C ALA A 11 26.93 -9.27 -49.15
N ILE A 12 27.12 -8.13 -48.48
CA ILE A 12 26.85 -7.99 -47.05
C ILE A 12 25.36 -7.83 -46.88
N THR A 13 24.66 -8.89 -46.47
CA THR A 13 23.27 -8.83 -46.02
C THR A 13 23.20 -8.26 -44.61
N LEU A 14 22.84 -6.98 -44.53
CA LEU A 14 22.51 -6.34 -43.27
C LEU A 14 21.15 -6.91 -42.76
N VAL A 15 21.22 -7.81 -41.80
CA VAL A 15 20.01 -8.27 -41.11
C VAL A 15 19.63 -7.20 -40.08
N LEU A 16 18.68 -6.34 -40.43
CA LEU A 16 18.04 -5.43 -39.47
C LEU A 16 17.17 -6.24 -38.53
N PHE A 17 17.68 -6.53 -37.34
CA PHE A 17 16.82 -6.97 -36.23
C PHE A 17 15.91 -5.80 -35.85
N SER A 18 14.76 -5.72 -36.49
CA SER A 18 13.67 -4.91 -36.02
C SER A 18 13.17 -5.52 -34.68
N CYS A 19 13.48 -4.86 -33.59
CA CYS A 19 12.86 -5.16 -32.30
C CYS A 19 11.38 -4.77 -32.39
N SER A 20 10.54 -5.68 -32.87
CA SER A 20 9.11 -5.57 -32.81
C SER A 20 8.75 -5.61 -31.30
N LYS A 21 8.47 -4.45 -30.69
CA LYS A 21 7.67 -4.41 -29.48
C LYS A 21 6.35 -5.09 -29.83
N LYS A 22 6.17 -6.33 -29.40
CA LYS A 22 4.84 -6.89 -29.25
C LYS A 22 4.16 -6.04 -28.17
N ASP A 23 3.38 -5.08 -28.60
CA ASP A 23 2.31 -4.55 -27.77
C ASP A 23 1.39 -5.74 -27.49
N ILE A 24 1.64 -6.37 -26.35
CA ILE A 24 0.66 -7.26 -25.75
C ILE A 24 -0.39 -6.28 -25.19
N ALA A 25 -1.24 -5.77 -26.06
CA ALA A 25 -2.53 -5.29 -25.62
C ALA A 25 -3.21 -6.54 -25.03
N GLN A 26 -3.12 -6.70 -23.72
CA GLN A 26 -4.06 -7.57 -23.02
C GLN A 26 -5.45 -7.09 -23.45
N PRO A 27 -6.34 -7.98 -23.88
CA PRO A 27 -7.73 -7.60 -24.06
C PRO A 27 -8.12 -6.94 -22.75
N LEU A 28 -8.55 -5.68 -22.79
CA LEU A 28 -9.27 -5.10 -21.69
C LEU A 28 -10.37 -6.11 -21.40
N GLU A 29 -10.29 -6.83 -20.26
CA GLU A 29 -11.43 -7.58 -19.76
C GLU A 29 -12.58 -6.56 -19.82
N GLU A 30 -13.61 -6.89 -20.58
CA GLU A 30 -14.84 -6.12 -20.54
C GLU A 30 -15.18 -6.00 -19.06
N THR A 31 -15.00 -4.79 -18.51
CA THR A 31 -15.47 -4.49 -17.18
C THR A 31 -16.93 -4.86 -17.22
N GLN A 32 -17.30 -5.96 -16.59
CA GLN A 32 -18.69 -6.28 -16.37
C GLN A 32 -19.31 -5.01 -15.86
N ASN A 33 -20.37 -4.55 -16.50
CA ASN A 33 -21.07 -3.33 -16.12
C ASN A 33 -21.71 -3.63 -14.76
N GLU A 34 -20.90 -3.51 -13.68
CA GLU A 34 -21.36 -3.77 -12.32
C GLU A 34 -22.49 -2.79 -12.03
N ASP A 35 -23.64 -3.32 -11.67
CA ASP A 35 -24.77 -2.51 -11.23
C ASP A 35 -24.43 -1.89 -9.87
N LEU A 36 -23.97 -0.65 -9.89
CA LEU A 36 -23.60 0.11 -8.69
C LEU A 36 -24.82 0.52 -7.85
N SER A 37 -26.06 0.30 -8.32
CA SER A 37 -27.27 0.62 -7.55
C SER A 37 -27.42 -0.25 -6.28
N GLY A 38 -26.68 -1.35 -6.20
CA GLY A 38 -26.62 -2.22 -5.03
C GLY A 38 -25.66 -1.77 -3.92
N TYR A 39 -24.86 -0.70 -4.12
CA TYR A 39 -23.99 -0.18 -3.08
C TYR A 39 -24.81 0.68 -2.11
N LEU A 40 -24.92 0.21 -0.90
CA LEU A 40 -25.66 0.85 0.19
C LEU A 40 -24.76 1.02 1.42
N GLU A 41 -24.89 2.12 2.13
CA GLU A 41 -24.33 2.25 3.48
C GLU A 41 -25.05 1.25 4.41
N ILE A 42 -24.26 0.34 5.02
CA ILE A 42 -24.79 -0.67 5.95
C ILE A 42 -24.70 -0.18 7.37
N ALA A 43 -23.60 0.49 7.73
CA ALA A 43 -23.37 1.04 9.06
C ALA A 43 -22.34 2.17 9.01
N SER A 44 -22.39 3.03 10.01
CA SER A 44 -21.37 4.03 10.30
C SER A 44 -21.01 4.05 11.77
N ILE A 45 -19.80 4.51 12.09
CA ILE A 45 -19.31 4.63 13.45
C ILE A 45 -18.59 5.97 13.63
N ASN A 46 -18.88 6.65 14.73
CA ASN A 46 -18.18 7.89 15.07
C ASN A 46 -16.95 7.55 15.94
N LEU A 47 -15.75 7.88 15.46
CA LEU A 47 -14.48 7.65 16.13
C LEU A 47 -13.95 8.89 16.89
N GLY A 48 -14.68 9.99 16.86
CA GLY A 48 -14.30 11.23 17.54
C GLY A 48 -14.46 12.48 16.69
N GLY A 49 -13.69 13.53 17.00
CA GLY A 49 -13.73 14.83 16.33
C GLY A 49 -12.72 14.96 15.18
N LEU A 50 -12.12 16.15 15.09
CA LEU A 50 -11.10 16.46 14.08
C LEU A 50 -9.89 15.55 14.22
N GLY A 51 -9.37 15.07 13.08
CA GLY A 51 -8.23 14.15 13.00
C GLY A 51 -8.56 12.69 13.31
N ALA A 52 -9.83 12.35 13.55
CA ALA A 52 -10.27 10.96 13.68
C ALA A 52 -10.70 10.39 12.33
N ALA A 53 -10.50 9.06 12.14
CA ALA A 53 -10.93 8.31 10.95
C ALA A 53 -10.38 8.85 9.61
N GLU A 54 -9.08 9.09 9.54
CA GLU A 54 -8.47 9.63 8.33
C GLU A 54 -8.20 8.56 7.26
N ILE A 55 -7.58 7.44 7.64
CA ILE A 55 -7.23 6.32 6.74
C ILE A 55 -7.62 5.02 7.41
N THR A 56 -8.12 4.08 6.62
CA THR A 56 -8.47 2.74 7.10
C THR A 56 -7.81 1.65 6.26
N ALA A 57 -7.52 0.51 6.91
CA ALA A 57 -7.10 -0.71 6.26
C ALA A 57 -7.95 -1.89 6.76
N PHE A 58 -8.38 -2.75 5.84
CA PHE A 58 -9.19 -3.92 6.16
C PHE A 58 -8.35 -5.19 6.21
N ASP A 59 -8.54 -5.99 7.26
CA ASP A 59 -8.00 -7.34 7.37
C ASP A 59 -9.11 -8.39 7.15
N PRO A 60 -9.15 -9.04 5.99
CA PRO A 60 -10.16 -10.05 5.72
C PRO A 60 -10.02 -11.31 6.58
N SER A 61 -8.84 -11.57 7.14
CA SER A 61 -8.60 -12.76 7.96
C SER A 61 -9.24 -12.66 9.35
N THR A 62 -9.39 -11.45 9.86
CA THR A 62 -9.97 -11.18 11.19
C THR A 62 -11.29 -10.42 11.13
N ASN A 63 -11.75 -10.01 9.95
CA ASN A 63 -12.90 -9.10 9.75
C ASN A 63 -12.77 -7.82 10.57
N ARG A 64 -11.59 -7.20 10.55
CA ARG A 64 -11.29 -5.96 11.29
C ARG A 64 -10.89 -4.84 10.36
N LEU A 65 -11.35 -3.63 10.68
CA LEU A 65 -10.81 -2.38 10.14
C LEU A 65 -9.84 -1.79 11.16
N PHE A 66 -8.72 -1.28 10.65
CA PHE A 66 -7.75 -0.50 11.40
C PHE A 66 -7.84 0.94 10.92
N ALA A 67 -8.35 1.83 11.78
CA ALA A 67 -8.58 3.23 11.44
C ALA A 67 -7.58 4.13 12.15
N VAL A 68 -6.87 4.97 11.38
CA VAL A 68 -6.01 6.02 11.95
C VAL A 68 -6.89 7.03 12.67
N ASN A 69 -6.50 7.36 13.90
CA ASN A 69 -7.18 8.35 14.73
C ASN A 69 -6.13 9.23 15.44
N ASN A 70 -5.94 10.42 14.88
CA ASN A 70 -5.04 11.46 15.38
C ASN A 70 -5.81 12.56 16.15
N GLY A 71 -7.01 12.29 16.63
CA GLY A 71 -7.84 13.25 17.35
C GLY A 71 -7.27 13.67 18.70
N ALA A 72 -7.81 13.13 19.79
CA ALA A 72 -7.33 13.46 21.15
C ALA A 72 -5.99 12.79 21.48
N GLU A 73 -5.72 11.61 20.91
CA GLU A 73 -4.49 10.84 21.09
C GLU A 73 -4.13 10.17 19.76
N ASN A 74 -2.83 10.07 19.48
CA ASN A 74 -2.35 9.37 18.29
C ASN A 74 -2.49 7.85 18.48
N LYS A 75 -3.41 7.23 17.78
CA LYS A 75 -3.76 5.82 17.93
C LYS A 75 -4.29 5.22 16.62
N ILE A 76 -4.38 3.91 16.61
CA ILE A 76 -5.14 3.16 15.61
C ILE A 76 -6.31 2.49 16.32
N ASP A 77 -7.53 2.82 15.93
CA ASP A 77 -8.74 2.16 16.42
C ASP A 77 -8.97 0.88 15.62
N VAL A 78 -9.22 -0.21 16.33
CA VAL A 78 -9.55 -1.52 15.75
C VAL A 78 -11.06 -1.71 15.85
N ILE A 79 -11.69 -1.85 14.70
CA ILE A 79 -13.14 -1.94 14.57
C ILE A 79 -13.48 -3.36 14.11
N ASP A 80 -14.31 -4.04 14.88
CA ASP A 80 -14.89 -5.32 14.49
C ASP A 80 -16.03 -5.07 13.48
N ILE A 81 -15.94 -5.69 12.32
CA ILE A 81 -16.94 -5.65 11.26
C ILE A 81 -17.42 -7.06 10.86
N SER A 82 -17.21 -8.05 11.71
CA SER A 82 -17.70 -9.42 11.49
C SER A 82 -19.23 -9.47 11.34
N ASN A 83 -19.94 -8.53 11.95
CA ASN A 83 -21.33 -8.21 11.66
C ASN A 83 -21.43 -6.79 11.10
N PRO A 84 -21.49 -6.60 9.76
CA PRO A 84 -21.50 -5.27 9.15
C PRO A 84 -22.65 -4.35 9.60
N SER A 85 -23.76 -4.92 10.09
CA SER A 85 -24.87 -4.12 10.60
C SER A 85 -24.70 -3.69 12.08
N SER A 86 -23.62 -4.12 12.74
CA SER A 86 -23.35 -3.84 14.16
C SER A 86 -21.84 -3.76 14.41
N ILE A 87 -21.23 -2.71 13.89
CA ILE A 87 -19.78 -2.48 13.99
C ILE A 87 -19.43 -1.81 15.32
N SER A 88 -18.26 -2.11 15.89
CA SER A 88 -17.81 -1.53 17.15
C SER A 88 -16.30 -1.45 17.27
N VAL A 89 -15.81 -0.44 18.01
CA VAL A 89 -14.39 -0.37 18.40
C VAL A 89 -14.13 -1.40 19.50
N ILE A 90 -13.23 -2.35 19.21
CA ILE A 90 -12.86 -3.42 20.16
C ILE A 90 -11.53 -3.16 20.86
N LYS A 91 -10.69 -2.28 20.28
CA LYS A 91 -9.37 -1.95 20.79
C LYS A 91 -8.90 -0.62 20.24
N SER A 92 -8.07 0.10 20.99
CA SER A 92 -7.25 1.20 20.50
C SER A 92 -5.78 0.85 20.75
N ILE A 93 -4.94 1.01 19.74
CA ILE A 93 -3.49 0.77 19.80
C ILE A 93 -2.83 2.14 19.85
N SER A 94 -2.23 2.51 21.00
CA SER A 94 -1.54 3.79 21.14
C SER A 94 -0.27 3.84 20.28
N MET A 95 -0.09 4.94 19.55
CA MET A 95 1.08 5.18 18.72
C MET A 95 2.09 6.13 19.39
N LEU A 96 1.74 6.70 20.56
CA LEU A 96 2.62 7.60 21.32
C LEU A 96 4.05 7.08 21.56
N PRO A 97 4.28 5.76 21.79
CA PRO A 97 5.65 5.26 21.97
C PRO A 97 6.52 5.32 20.72
N TYR A 98 5.96 5.56 19.54
CA TYR A 98 6.66 5.42 18.28
C TYR A 98 6.99 6.75 17.61
N GLY A 99 6.24 7.81 17.86
CA GLY A 99 6.51 9.11 17.26
C GLY A 99 5.37 10.11 17.37
N GLY A 100 5.18 10.89 16.32
CA GLY A 100 4.11 11.86 16.13
C GLY A 100 2.82 11.23 15.61
N TYR A 101 2.24 11.86 14.59
CA TYR A 101 1.01 11.38 13.97
C TYR A 101 1.21 10.09 13.17
N VAL A 102 0.14 9.32 13.08
CA VAL A 102 0.03 8.18 12.15
C VAL A 102 -0.54 8.73 10.85
N ASN A 103 0.23 8.65 9.77
CA ASN A 103 -0.21 9.20 8.49
C ASN A 103 -0.86 8.15 7.58
N SER A 104 -0.50 6.89 7.74
CA SER A 104 -1.04 5.82 6.88
C SER A 104 -0.99 4.46 7.55
N VAL A 105 -1.90 3.58 7.14
CA VAL A 105 -1.93 2.17 7.53
C VAL A 105 -2.20 1.27 6.32
N ALA A 106 -1.63 0.07 6.35
CA ALA A 106 -1.89 -0.98 5.36
C ALA A 106 -1.91 -2.35 6.03
N VAL A 107 -2.67 -3.28 5.46
CA VAL A 107 -2.76 -4.66 5.96
C VAL A 107 -2.38 -5.65 4.86
N SER A 108 -1.61 -6.67 5.20
CA SER A 108 -1.35 -7.83 4.35
C SER A 108 -0.94 -9.03 5.18
N ASN A 109 -1.52 -10.19 4.88
CA ASN A 109 -1.12 -11.48 5.44
C ASN A 109 -1.00 -11.47 6.98
N GLY A 110 -2.02 -10.94 7.68
CA GLY A 110 -2.05 -10.87 9.14
C GLY A 110 -1.08 -9.85 9.76
N LYS A 111 -0.58 -8.91 8.95
CA LYS A 111 0.30 -7.82 9.39
C LYS A 111 -0.35 -6.48 9.10
N LEU A 112 -0.32 -5.59 10.08
CA LEU A 112 -0.67 -4.18 9.98
C LEU A 112 0.62 -3.37 9.97
N ALA A 113 0.88 -2.63 8.92
CA ALA A 113 1.96 -1.64 8.86
C ALA A 113 1.37 -0.25 9.12
N ALA A 114 2.02 0.55 9.97
CA ALA A 114 1.65 1.92 10.26
C ALA A 114 2.83 2.85 9.96
N ALA A 115 2.62 3.87 9.14
CA ALA A 115 3.58 4.95 8.89
C ALA A 115 3.38 6.03 9.94
N ILE A 116 4.44 6.33 10.70
CA ILE A 116 4.41 7.25 11.83
C ILE A 116 5.50 8.29 11.64
N GLU A 117 5.11 9.56 11.60
CA GLU A 117 6.06 10.66 11.52
C GLU A 117 6.85 10.81 12.82
N SER A 118 8.02 11.42 12.74
CA SER A 118 8.73 11.89 13.94
C SER A 118 8.01 13.09 14.54
N THR A 119 8.14 13.30 15.86
CA THR A 119 7.70 14.54 16.53
C THR A 119 8.44 15.78 15.99
N ASN A 120 9.65 15.59 15.43
CA ASN A 120 10.31 16.55 14.56
C ASN A 120 10.10 16.07 13.11
N LYS A 121 9.27 16.75 12.33
CA LYS A 121 8.87 16.34 10.98
C LYS A 121 10.04 16.18 10.00
N GLN A 122 11.14 16.88 10.24
CA GLN A 122 12.37 16.80 9.42
C GLN A 122 13.27 15.61 9.81
N ALA A 123 12.97 14.94 10.92
CA ALA A 123 13.72 13.77 11.36
C ALA A 123 13.09 12.49 10.77
N PRO A 124 13.89 11.41 10.63
CA PRO A 124 13.38 10.13 10.17
C PRO A 124 12.15 9.63 10.96
N GLY A 125 11.12 9.22 10.24
CA GLY A 125 9.95 8.56 10.79
C GLY A 125 10.15 7.06 10.93
N LYS A 126 9.04 6.36 11.17
CA LYS A 126 9.04 4.91 11.38
C LYS A 126 7.90 4.23 10.64
N VAL A 127 8.13 2.99 10.25
CA VAL A 127 7.06 2.03 10.01
C VAL A 127 7.06 1.03 11.15
N VAL A 128 5.93 0.88 11.82
CA VAL A 128 5.73 -0.13 12.86
C VAL A 128 4.81 -1.20 12.31
N VAL A 129 5.25 -2.46 12.40
CA VAL A 129 4.49 -3.61 11.92
C VAL A 129 3.94 -4.37 13.12
N PHE A 130 2.64 -4.59 13.12
CA PHE A 130 1.90 -5.32 14.17
C PHE A 130 1.31 -6.61 13.61
N ASN A 131 1.09 -7.57 14.47
CA ASN A 131 0.24 -8.71 14.19
C ASN A 131 -1.25 -8.28 14.29
N THR A 132 -2.08 -8.57 13.29
CA THR A 132 -3.49 -8.13 13.27
C THR A 132 -4.38 -8.88 14.26
N SER A 133 -3.96 -10.05 14.75
CA SER A 133 -4.78 -10.88 15.65
C SER A 133 -4.62 -10.50 17.13
N ASN A 134 -3.36 -10.21 17.56
CA ASN A 134 -3.04 -9.93 18.97
C ASN A 134 -2.46 -8.53 19.20
N TYR A 135 -2.21 -7.76 18.11
CA TYR A 135 -1.69 -6.38 18.11
C TYR A 135 -0.27 -6.24 18.67
N GLU A 136 0.47 -7.33 18.77
CA GLU A 136 1.87 -7.29 19.17
C GLU A 136 2.75 -6.71 18.08
N VAL A 137 3.77 -5.96 18.49
CA VAL A 137 4.76 -5.39 17.57
C VAL A 137 5.66 -6.49 17.03
N LEU A 138 5.65 -6.67 15.74
CA LEU A 138 6.54 -7.60 15.04
C LEU A 138 7.87 -6.94 14.68
N LYS A 139 7.82 -5.66 14.24
CA LYS A 139 9.01 -4.93 13.80
C LYS A 139 8.77 -3.42 13.84
N THR A 140 9.83 -2.67 14.16
CA THR A 140 9.93 -1.23 13.95
C THR A 140 11.09 -0.96 12.99
N ILE A 141 10.82 -0.14 11.96
CA ILE A 141 11.75 0.16 10.87
C ILE A 141 11.86 1.68 10.76
N THR A 142 13.08 2.20 10.77
CA THR A 142 13.32 3.62 10.49
C THR A 142 13.20 3.86 8.98
N VAL A 143 12.47 4.90 8.59
CA VAL A 143 12.24 5.31 7.20
C VAL A 143 12.63 6.78 7.03
N GLY A 144 12.38 7.38 5.87
CA GLY A 144 12.64 8.81 5.63
C GLY A 144 11.80 9.72 6.52
N ALA A 145 12.04 11.02 6.41
CA ALA A 145 11.27 12.03 7.12
C ALA A 145 9.85 12.11 6.56
N LEU A 146 8.88 12.31 7.41
CA LEU A 146 7.46 12.47 7.09
C LEU A 146 6.95 11.32 6.19
N PRO A 147 6.92 10.07 6.67
CA PRO A 147 6.32 8.97 5.91
C PRO A 147 4.80 9.19 5.84
N ASP A 148 4.30 9.55 4.67
CA ASP A 148 2.89 9.92 4.46
C ASP A 148 2.05 8.74 3.94
N MET A 149 2.70 7.79 3.26
CA MET A 149 2.02 6.61 2.74
C MET A 149 2.80 5.33 3.04
N VAL A 150 2.07 4.27 3.40
CA VAL A 150 2.61 2.91 3.49
C VAL A 150 1.69 1.94 2.75
N THR A 151 2.29 0.98 2.05
CA THR A 151 1.56 -0.13 1.43
C THR A 151 2.41 -1.39 1.41
N PHE A 152 1.76 -2.55 1.23
CA PHE A 152 2.42 -3.80 0.92
C PHE A 152 2.46 -4.02 -0.59
N SER A 153 3.49 -4.72 -1.08
CA SER A 153 3.44 -5.29 -2.42
C SER A 153 2.30 -6.32 -2.53
N PRO A 154 1.79 -6.59 -3.74
CA PRO A 154 0.67 -7.54 -3.92
C PRO A 154 0.93 -8.94 -3.35
N ASP A 155 2.19 -9.38 -3.33
CA ASP A 155 2.62 -10.66 -2.73
C ASP A 155 2.86 -10.57 -1.20
N GLY A 156 2.79 -9.37 -0.61
CA GLY A 156 3.02 -9.11 0.82
C GLY A 156 4.47 -9.23 1.28
N ASN A 157 5.43 -9.34 0.37
CA ASN A 157 6.85 -9.56 0.69
C ASN A 157 7.59 -8.24 0.99
N TYR A 158 7.11 -7.13 0.46
CA TYR A 158 7.72 -5.82 0.63
C TYR A 158 6.75 -4.85 1.26
N ILE A 159 7.29 -3.91 2.06
CA ILE A 159 6.61 -2.72 2.53
C ILE A 159 7.24 -1.53 1.82
N LEU A 160 6.39 -0.70 1.21
CA LEU A 160 6.79 0.51 0.50
C LEU A 160 6.27 1.71 1.26
N THR A 161 7.09 2.77 1.33
CA THR A 161 6.72 4.05 1.94
C THR A 161 6.99 5.18 0.96
N ALA A 162 6.10 6.18 0.94
CA ALA A 162 6.41 7.48 0.40
C ALA A 162 6.75 8.42 1.57
N ASN A 163 7.90 9.08 1.49
CA ASN A 163 8.36 10.03 2.51
C ASN A 163 8.42 11.41 1.87
N GLU A 164 7.70 12.37 2.41
CA GLU A 164 7.63 13.73 1.83
C GLU A 164 8.91 14.52 2.06
N GLY A 165 9.60 14.33 3.17
CA GLY A 165 10.93 14.87 3.41
C GLY A 165 10.98 16.38 3.63
N GLU A 166 9.94 17.01 4.15
CA GLU A 166 9.85 18.43 4.43
C GLU A 166 10.81 18.92 5.54
#